data_54df0c949958975e73feb85dd93038ab
#
_entry.id   54df0c949958975e73feb85dd93038ab
#
_cell.length_a   1.000
_cell.length_b   1.000
_cell.length_c   1.000
_cell.angle_alpha   90.00
_cell.angle_beta   90.00
_cell.angle_gamma   90.00
#
_symmetry.space_group_name_H-M   'P 1'
#
loop_
_entity.id
_entity.type
_entity.pdbx_description
1 polymer ?
#
loop_
_entity_poly.entity_id
_entity_poly.type
_entity_poly.pdbx_seq_one_letter_code
_entity_poly.pdbx_strand_id
1 'polypeptide(L)' 'MFEPSRAVVKALKEKYTEGTRVELIHMDDPFNTKLVPGCKGTVRFVDDMGTIHVRWDCGSSLGVAYGEDSCKIIEE' A
#
# COMPACT_ATOMS: atom_id res chain seq x y z
N MET A 1 -5.55 -5.18 18.00
CA MET A 1 -4.63 -5.24 16.85
C MET A 1 -5.31 -5.97 15.70
N PHE A 2 -5.23 -5.41 14.52
CA PHE A 2 -5.85 -6.01 13.36
C PHE A 2 -4.87 -6.93 12.63
N GLU A 3 -5.28 -8.18 12.40
CA GLU A 3 -4.49 -9.12 11.61
C GLU A 3 -5.35 -9.68 10.48
N PRO A 4 -4.94 -9.48 9.22
CA PRO A 4 -5.70 -10.06 8.10
C PRO A 4 -5.53 -11.58 8.07
N SER A 5 -6.56 -12.27 7.60
CA SER A 5 -6.50 -13.71 7.42
C SER A 5 -5.55 -14.08 6.27
N ARG A 6 -5.18 -15.36 6.21
CA ARG A 6 -4.35 -15.86 5.11
C ARG A 6 -5.01 -15.64 3.75
N ALA A 7 -6.34 -15.79 3.70
CA ALA A 7 -7.09 -15.58 2.46
C ALA A 7 -6.98 -14.12 2.01
N VAL A 8 -7.07 -13.17 2.95
CA VAL A 8 -6.94 -11.75 2.64
C VAL A 8 -5.53 -11.45 2.14
N VAL A 9 -4.50 -11.96 2.83
CA VAL A 9 -3.10 -11.73 2.41
C VAL A 9 -2.86 -12.31 1.02
N LYS A 10 -3.36 -13.51 0.75
CA LYS A 10 -3.24 -14.13 -0.56
C LYS A 10 -3.90 -13.27 -1.65
N ALA A 11 -5.11 -12.78 -1.38
CA ALA A 11 -5.83 -11.93 -2.32
C ALA A 11 -5.07 -10.62 -2.58
N LEU A 12 -4.48 -10.04 -1.53
CA LEU A 12 -3.66 -8.83 -1.68
C LEU A 12 -2.44 -9.08 -2.54
N LYS A 13 -1.76 -10.21 -2.35
CA LYS A 13 -0.58 -10.57 -3.14
C LYS A 13 -0.92 -10.79 -4.61
N GLU A 14 -2.11 -11.33 -4.88
CA GLU A 14 -2.56 -11.56 -6.25
C GLU A 14 -2.99 -10.26 -6.94
N LYS A 15 -3.56 -9.34 -6.17
CA LYS A 15 -4.06 -8.07 -6.69
C LYS A 15 -2.96 -7.03 -6.86
N TYR A 16 -2.07 -6.93 -5.88
CA TYR A 16 -1.00 -5.92 -5.87
C TYR A 16 0.35 -6.57 -6.19
N THR A 17 0.50 -6.96 -7.46
CA THR A 17 1.74 -7.57 -7.92
C THR A 17 2.83 -6.53 -8.13
N GLU A 18 4.07 -6.97 -8.14
CA GLU A 18 5.22 -6.10 -8.36
C GLU A 18 5.06 -5.30 -9.66
N GLY A 19 5.29 -4.00 -9.58
CA GLY A 19 5.17 -3.12 -10.74
C GLY A 19 3.81 -2.46 -10.90
N THR A 20 2.80 -2.88 -10.12
CA THR A 20 1.48 -2.28 -10.18
C THR A 20 1.53 -0.83 -9.72
N ARG A 21 0.92 0.07 -10.51
CA ARG A 21 0.84 1.48 -10.12
C ARG A 21 -0.37 1.70 -9.23
N VAL A 22 -0.16 2.47 -8.17
CA VAL A 22 -1.20 2.74 -7.17
C VAL A 22 -1.22 4.23 -6.81
N GLU A 23 -2.36 4.66 -6.29
CA GLU A 23 -2.53 6.02 -5.76
C GLU A 23 -2.98 5.92 -4.31
N LEU A 24 -2.38 6.71 -3.43
CA LEU A 24 -2.73 6.72 -2.02
C LEU A 24 -4.11 7.37 -1.82
N ILE A 25 -4.98 6.68 -1.07
CA ILE A 25 -6.27 7.19 -0.66
C ILE A 25 -6.19 7.73 0.76
N HIS A 26 -5.62 6.96 1.68
CA HIS A 26 -5.54 7.31 3.09
C HIS A 26 -4.32 6.67 3.73
N MET A 27 -3.59 7.45 4.54
CA MET A 27 -2.44 6.97 5.30
C MET A 27 -2.61 7.39 6.75
N ASP A 28 -2.71 6.40 7.64
CA ASP A 28 -2.90 6.62 9.07
C ASP A 28 -1.56 6.57 9.80
N ASP A 29 -0.72 7.57 9.53
CA ASP A 29 0.59 7.70 10.18
C ASP A 29 0.75 9.16 10.62
N PRO A 30 0.68 9.44 11.94
CA PRO A 30 0.73 10.81 12.45
C PRO A 30 2.08 11.50 12.21
N PHE A 31 3.12 10.75 11.93
CA PHE A 31 4.47 11.31 11.70
C PHE A 31 4.78 11.50 10.22
N ASN A 32 3.90 11.02 9.36
CA ASN A 32 4.08 11.18 7.92
C ASN A 32 3.71 12.59 7.48
N THR A 33 4.63 13.27 6.81
CA THR A 33 4.39 14.61 6.27
C THR A 33 4.59 14.66 4.74
N LYS A 34 5.15 13.62 4.17
CA LYS A 34 5.51 13.60 2.75
C LYS A 34 4.51 12.85 1.89
N LEU A 35 4.04 11.72 2.37
CA LEU A 35 3.11 10.86 1.64
C LEU A 35 1.68 11.28 1.96
N VAL A 36 1.02 11.92 1.01
CA VAL A 36 -0.35 12.44 1.19
C VAL A 36 -1.29 11.81 0.17
N PRO A 37 -2.61 11.84 0.43
CA PRO A 37 -3.58 11.32 -0.54
C PRO A 37 -3.37 11.94 -1.92
N GLY A 38 -3.45 11.12 -2.96
CA GLY A 38 -3.16 11.53 -4.32
C GLY A 38 -1.75 11.21 -4.79
N CYS A 39 -0.83 10.92 -3.86
CA CYS A 39 0.51 10.47 -4.24
C CYS A 39 0.43 9.13 -4.97
N LYS A 40 1.26 8.97 -5.99
CA LYS A 40 1.31 7.74 -6.79
C LYS A 40 2.59 6.98 -6.50
N GLY A 41 2.55 5.68 -6.72
CA GLY A 41 3.72 4.85 -6.49
C GLY A 41 3.64 3.52 -7.22
N THR A 42 4.69 2.72 -7.06
CA THR A 42 4.81 1.42 -7.69
C THR A 42 4.95 0.35 -6.62
N VAL A 43 4.09 -0.67 -6.68
CA VAL A 43 4.12 -1.78 -5.73
C VAL A 43 5.42 -2.55 -5.88
N ARG A 44 6.05 -2.86 -4.74
CA ARG A 44 7.24 -3.71 -4.69
C ARG A 44 6.84 -5.14 -4.35
N PHE A 45 6.09 -5.32 -3.28
CA PHE A 45 5.56 -6.62 -2.86
C PHE A 45 4.55 -6.42 -1.73
N VAL A 46 3.83 -7.50 -1.40
CA VAL A 46 2.93 -7.55 -0.23
C VAL A 46 3.53 -8.54 0.75
N ASP A 47 3.68 -8.16 2.01
CA ASP A 47 4.25 -9.05 3.02
C ASP A 47 3.15 -9.92 3.67
N ASP A 48 3.59 -10.83 4.55
CA ASP A 48 2.68 -11.79 5.19
C ASP A 48 1.76 -11.14 6.22
N MET A 49 2.01 -9.90 6.59
CA MET A 49 1.16 -9.12 7.49
C MET A 49 0.09 -8.35 6.75
N GLY A 50 0.06 -8.44 5.42
CA GLY A 50 -0.90 -7.72 4.61
C GLY A 50 -0.52 -6.28 4.33
N THR A 51 0.74 -5.92 4.50
CA THR A 51 1.24 -4.59 4.17
C THR A 51 1.73 -4.56 2.72
N ILE A 52 1.21 -3.62 1.96
CA ILE A 52 1.61 -3.40 0.57
C ILE A 52 2.82 -2.46 0.59
N HIS A 53 3.98 -2.98 0.20
CA HIS A 53 5.20 -2.18 0.15
C HIS A 53 5.29 -1.46 -1.18
N VAL A 54 5.32 -0.13 -1.13
CA VAL A 54 5.23 0.71 -2.32
C VAL A 54 6.43 1.65 -2.36
N ARG A 55 6.98 1.84 -3.55
CA ARG A 55 7.94 2.91 -3.81
C ARG A 55 7.14 4.11 -4.30
N TRP A 56 6.94 5.09 -3.42
CA TRP A 56 6.14 6.27 -3.76
C TRP A 56 6.98 7.28 -4.55
N ASP A 57 6.35 7.91 -5.54
CA ASP A 57 7.03 8.88 -6.39
C ASP A 57 7.53 10.09 -5.61
N CYS A 58 6.89 10.40 -4.48
CA CYS A 58 7.31 11.50 -3.60
C CYS A 58 8.56 11.18 -2.77
N GLY A 59 9.09 9.96 -2.88
CA GLY A 59 10.30 9.55 -2.17
C GLY A 59 10.05 8.81 -0.87
N SER A 60 8.79 8.65 -0.45
CA SER A 60 8.44 7.87 0.72
C SER A 60 8.54 6.37 0.43
N SER A 61 8.78 5.57 1.47
CA SER A 61 8.77 4.11 1.39
C SER A 61 7.79 3.50 2.38
N LEU A 62 6.84 4.28 2.90
CA LEU A 62 5.85 3.78 3.85
C LEU A 62 4.95 2.73 3.18
N GLY A 63 4.69 1.63 3.89
CA GLY A 63 3.79 0.59 3.42
C GLY A 63 2.33 0.96 3.68
N VAL A 64 1.43 0.38 2.89
CA VAL A 64 -0.02 0.53 3.07
C VAL A 64 -0.50 -0.69 3.85
N ALA A 65 -0.92 -0.48 5.09
CA ALA A 65 -1.35 -1.56 5.98
C ALA A 65 -2.84 -1.83 5.79
N TYR A 66 -3.18 -3.08 5.49
CA TYR A 66 -4.58 -3.48 5.31
C TYR A 66 -5.41 -3.15 6.55
N GLY A 67 -6.52 -2.47 6.36
CA GLY A 67 -7.42 -2.11 7.44
C GLY A 67 -7.13 -0.76 8.10
N GLU A 68 -5.93 -0.22 7.91
CA GLU A 68 -5.53 1.06 8.49
C GLU A 68 -5.32 2.13 7.42
N ASP A 69 -4.63 1.75 6.35
CA ASP A 69 -4.33 2.64 5.23
C ASP A 69 -5.04 2.13 3.99
N SER A 70 -5.15 2.95 2.96
CA SER A 70 -5.77 2.50 1.71
C SER A 70 -5.15 3.14 0.49
N CYS A 71 -5.08 2.37 -0.58
CA CYS A 71 -4.65 2.83 -1.89
C CYS A 71 -5.51 2.16 -2.96
N LYS A 72 -5.43 2.65 -4.18
CA LYS A 72 -6.15 2.05 -5.30
C LYS A 72 -5.19 1.82 -6.46
N ILE A 73 -5.50 0.82 -7.27
CA ILE A 73 -4.75 0.54 -8.49
C ILE A 73 -5.17 1.57 -9.54
N ILE A 74 -4.18 2.11 -10.24
CA ILE A 74 -4.41 3.07 -11.32
C ILE A 74 -3.76 2.55 -12.60
N GLU A 75 -4.24 3.04 -13.73
CA GLU A 75 -3.65 2.74 -15.03
C GLU A 75 -2.85 3.96 -15.49
N GLU A 76 -1.55 3.72 -15.71
CA GLU A 76 -0.65 4.76 -16.22
C GLU A 76 0.22 4.21 -17.31
#